data_2128566939fa3931de7f4f420c70b65d
#
_entry.id   2128566939fa3931de7f4f420c70b65d
#
_cell.length_a   1.000
_cell.length_b   1.000
_cell.length_c   1.000
_cell.angle_alpha   90.00
_cell.angle_beta   90.00
_cell.angle_gamma   90.00
#
_symmetry.space_group_name_H-M   'P 1'
#
loop_
_entity.id
_entity.type
_entity.pdbx_description
1 polymer ?
#
loop_
_entity_poly.entity_id
_entity_poly.type
_entity_poly.pdbx_seq_one_letter_code
_entity_poly.pdbx_strand_id
1 'polypeptide(L)'
;MQDIAGKCFVKAQADRIKDEIKARYGDEPDFPFKKFPDYAVFRNPQNRKWYGLLMAVLLGKLTGDEKDQQEAAVLNLKLAEEKLPALLKKADFFPAYHMNKQNWLSVLLNNDLQDEEVLAMLDESRAFTERKK
;
A
#
# COMPACT_ATOMS: atom_id res chain seq x y z
N MET A 1 -9.52 -21.81 17.60
CA MET A 1 -9.57 -21.34 17.31
C MET A 1 -9.80 -20.86 17.40
N GLN A 2 -9.52 -20.78 17.14
CA GLN A 2 -9.60 -20.23 16.82
C GLN A 2 -9.39 -19.70 16.85
N ASP A 3 -9.08 -19.40 17.17
CA ASP A 3 -8.84 -18.92 16.87
C ASP A 3 -8.25 -18.76 16.60
N ILE A 4 -7.85 -18.79 17.28
CA ILE A 4 -7.04 -18.79 16.27
C ILE A 4 -7.53 -19.36 15.07
N ALA A 5 -8.37 -20.21 15.18
CA ALA A 5 -8.89 -20.88 14.03
C ALA A 5 -9.41 -19.88 13.02
N GLY A 6 -10.16 -18.88 13.47
CA GLY A 6 -10.67 -17.88 12.56
C GLY A 6 -9.59 -17.18 11.78
N LYS A 7 -8.47 -16.92 12.40
CA LYS A 7 -7.37 -16.23 11.72
C LYS A 7 -6.76 -17.07 10.61
N CYS A 8 -6.81 -18.39 10.75
CA CYS A 8 -6.22 -19.26 9.76
C CYS A 8 -6.94 -19.20 8.43
N PHE A 9 -8.22 -18.82 8.46
CA PHE A 9 -9.05 -18.83 7.25
C PHE A 9 -9.36 -17.46 6.70
N VAL A 10 -8.88 -16.41 7.36
CA VAL A 10 -9.13 -15.04 6.92
C VAL A 10 -7.81 -14.39 6.59
N LYS A 11 -7.57 -14.13 5.32
CA LYS A 11 -6.35 -13.47 4.90
C LYS A 11 -6.39 -12.01 5.29
N ALA A 12 -5.25 -11.49 5.72
CA ALA A 12 -5.11 -10.06 5.95
C ALA A 12 -5.32 -9.31 4.64
N GLN A 13 -5.79 -8.09 4.74
CA GLN A 13 -6.06 -7.27 3.56
C GLN A 13 -4.82 -7.13 2.67
N ALA A 14 -3.65 -6.96 3.28
CA ALA A 14 -2.41 -6.85 2.51
C ALA A 14 -2.18 -8.07 1.63
N ASP A 15 -2.43 -9.26 2.18
CA ASP A 15 -2.25 -10.49 1.40
C ASP A 15 -3.25 -10.60 0.27
N ARG A 16 -4.50 -10.20 0.53
CA ARG A 16 -5.52 -10.20 -0.51
C ARG A 16 -5.17 -9.24 -1.64
N ILE A 17 -4.63 -8.07 -1.28
CA ILE A 17 -4.22 -7.09 -2.28
C ILE A 17 -3.07 -7.64 -3.14
N LYS A 18 -2.09 -8.28 -2.51
CA LYS A 18 -0.98 -8.89 -3.25
C LYS A 18 -1.50 -9.94 -4.24
N ASP A 19 -2.42 -10.77 -3.78
CA ASP A 19 -3.00 -11.82 -4.64
C ASP A 19 -3.71 -11.20 -5.84
N GLU A 20 -4.46 -10.11 -5.60
CA GLU A 20 -5.19 -9.45 -6.67
C GLU A 20 -4.28 -8.76 -7.68
N ILE A 21 -3.16 -8.22 -7.23
CA ILE A 21 -2.20 -7.63 -8.14
C ILE A 21 -1.69 -8.68 -9.11
N LYS A 22 -1.36 -9.84 -8.59
CA LYS A 22 -0.90 -10.93 -9.43
C LYS A 22 -1.99 -11.39 -10.40
N ALA A 23 -3.22 -11.51 -9.89
CA ALA A 23 -4.35 -11.98 -10.71
C ALA A 23 -4.70 -10.99 -11.82
N ARG A 24 -4.65 -9.68 -11.51
CA ARG A 24 -5.04 -8.66 -12.48
C ARG A 24 -3.98 -8.36 -13.51
N TYR A 25 -2.73 -8.28 -13.06
CA TYR A 25 -1.65 -7.79 -13.92
C TYR A 25 -0.57 -8.81 -14.20
N GLY A 26 -0.53 -9.88 -13.41
CA GLY A 26 0.56 -10.84 -13.50
C GLY A 26 1.86 -10.33 -12.91
N ASP A 27 1.83 -9.20 -12.21
CA ASP A 27 3.04 -8.60 -11.68
C ASP A 27 3.46 -9.27 -10.38
N GLU A 28 4.76 -9.51 -10.25
CA GLU A 28 5.36 -10.04 -9.02
C GLU A 28 6.18 -8.93 -8.38
N PRO A 29 6.16 -8.84 -7.04
CA PRO A 29 6.91 -7.79 -6.38
C PRO A 29 8.39 -8.08 -6.32
N ASP A 30 9.19 -7.00 -6.24
CA ASP A 30 10.61 -7.08 -5.91
C ASP A 30 10.78 -6.78 -4.43
N PHE A 31 11.89 -7.26 -3.85
CA PHE A 31 12.21 -7.00 -2.45
C PHE A 31 13.62 -6.38 -2.39
N PRO A 32 13.76 -5.11 -2.81
CA PRO A 32 15.09 -4.52 -3.02
C PRO A 32 15.77 -3.97 -1.78
N PHE A 33 15.08 -3.93 -0.64
CA PHE A 33 15.63 -3.28 0.54
C PHE A 33 16.23 -4.31 1.50
N LYS A 34 17.54 -4.30 1.64
CA LYS A 34 18.21 -5.27 2.51
C LYS A 34 17.80 -5.14 3.96
N LYS A 35 17.61 -3.91 4.42
CA LYS A 35 17.20 -3.66 5.80
C LYS A 35 15.74 -3.95 6.06
N PHE A 36 14.94 -4.01 5.00
CA PHE A 36 13.50 -4.25 5.10
C PHE A 36 13.12 -5.33 4.09
N PRO A 37 13.49 -6.58 4.37
CA PRO A 37 13.34 -7.65 3.36
C PRO A 37 11.89 -7.96 2.99
N ASP A 38 10.95 -7.54 3.82
CA ASP A 38 9.53 -7.79 3.54
C ASP A 38 8.84 -6.65 2.81
N TYR A 39 9.56 -5.56 2.54
CA TYR A 39 8.98 -4.46 1.78
C TYR A 39 8.87 -4.89 0.31
N ALA A 40 7.63 -4.91 -0.21
CA ALA A 40 7.36 -5.38 -1.56
C ALA A 40 7.13 -4.21 -2.50
N VAL A 41 7.94 -4.10 -3.53
CA VAL A 41 7.84 -3.04 -4.51
C VAL A 41 7.18 -3.59 -5.78
N PHE A 42 6.11 -2.96 -6.22
CA PHE A 42 5.40 -3.33 -7.44
C PHE A 42 5.75 -2.33 -8.53
N ARG A 43 6.27 -2.83 -9.64
CA ARG A 43 6.72 -2.01 -10.76
C ARG A 43 5.92 -2.31 -12.00
N ASN A 44 5.68 -1.28 -12.81
CA ASN A 44 5.13 -1.48 -14.13
C ASN A 44 6.19 -2.21 -14.96
N PRO A 45 5.90 -3.40 -15.49
CA PRO A 45 6.93 -4.17 -16.18
C PRO A 45 7.45 -3.52 -17.46
N GLN A 46 6.69 -2.60 -18.05
CA GLN A 46 7.11 -1.97 -19.30
C GLN A 46 8.15 -0.88 -19.09
N ASN A 47 8.08 -0.15 -17.98
CA ASN A 47 8.99 0.97 -17.77
C ASN A 47 9.69 0.94 -16.41
N ARG A 48 9.43 -0.08 -15.60
CA ARG A 48 10.03 -0.30 -14.30
C ARG A 48 9.69 0.75 -13.26
N LYS A 49 8.75 1.63 -13.54
CA LYS A 49 8.32 2.63 -12.55
C LYS A 49 7.52 1.98 -11.45
N TRP A 50 7.72 2.45 -10.23
CA TRP A 50 7.02 1.93 -9.06
C TRP A 50 5.58 2.43 -9.07
N TYR A 51 4.63 1.56 -8.78
CA TYR A 51 3.25 1.98 -8.57
C TYR A 51 2.70 1.54 -7.22
N GLY A 52 3.44 0.76 -6.48
CA GLY A 52 3.02 0.35 -5.15
C GLY A 52 4.21 -0.08 -4.31
N LEU A 53 4.16 0.26 -3.03
CA LEU A 53 5.15 -0.21 -2.05
C LEU A 53 4.38 -0.68 -0.84
N LEU A 54 4.41 -1.97 -0.58
CA LEU A 54 3.70 -2.58 0.54
C LEU A 54 4.69 -2.83 1.66
N MET A 55 4.38 -2.29 2.84
CA MET A 55 5.30 -2.30 3.98
C MET A 55 4.58 -2.72 5.24
N ALA A 56 5.35 -3.24 6.19
CA ALA A 56 4.89 -3.36 7.58
C ALA A 56 5.61 -2.27 8.37
N VAL A 57 4.86 -1.38 8.98
CA VAL A 57 5.44 -0.29 9.76
C VAL A 57 4.73 -0.20 11.10
N LEU A 58 5.40 0.44 12.07
CA LEU A 58 4.75 0.72 13.34
C LEU A 58 3.74 1.84 13.12
N LEU A 59 2.53 1.65 13.63
CA LEU A 59 1.44 2.60 13.43
C LEU A 59 1.81 3.99 13.92
N GLY A 60 2.58 4.09 15.00
CA GLY A 60 3.03 5.36 15.52
C GLY A 60 3.84 6.18 14.53
N LYS A 61 4.51 5.51 13.58
CA LYS A 61 5.27 6.24 12.56
C LYS A 61 4.36 6.98 11.60
N LEU A 62 3.11 6.52 11.46
CA LEU A 62 2.14 7.20 10.60
C LEU A 62 1.40 8.29 11.35
N THR A 63 1.05 8.03 12.61
CA THR A 63 0.19 8.93 13.37
C THR A 63 0.95 9.97 14.18
N GLY A 64 2.24 9.73 14.42
CA GLY A 64 3.05 10.58 15.28
C GLY A 64 3.00 10.20 16.74
N ASP A 65 2.28 9.14 17.10
CA ASP A 65 2.19 8.67 18.47
C ASP A 65 3.30 7.65 18.73
N GLU A 66 4.40 8.10 19.28
CA GLU A 66 5.58 7.26 19.48
C GLU A 66 5.33 6.08 20.40
N LYS A 67 4.26 6.11 21.18
CA LYS A 67 3.92 5.01 22.07
C LYS A 67 3.23 3.87 21.36
N ASP A 68 2.68 4.11 20.18
CA ASP A 68 1.96 3.09 19.45
C ASP A 68 2.93 2.19 18.71
N GLN A 69 3.13 1.01 19.26
CA GLN A 69 4.07 0.03 18.74
C GLN A 69 3.41 -1.07 17.91
N GLN A 70 2.13 -0.91 17.58
CA GLN A 70 1.44 -1.88 16.74
C GLN A 70 1.97 -1.84 15.33
N GLU A 71 2.19 -3.03 14.76
CA GLU A 71 2.56 -3.11 13.35
C GLU A 71 1.31 -2.97 12.49
N ALA A 72 1.47 -2.28 11.38
CA ALA A 72 0.38 -2.09 10.43
C ALA A 72 0.88 -2.31 9.03
N ALA A 73 0.02 -2.85 8.18
CA ALA A 73 0.31 -3.00 6.76
C ALA A 73 -0.05 -1.68 6.07
N VAL A 74 0.88 -1.15 5.29
CA VAL A 74 0.72 0.13 4.63
C VAL A 74 1.07 -0.03 3.15
N LEU A 75 0.22 0.51 2.30
CA LEU A 75 0.44 0.51 0.87
C LEU A 75 0.65 1.93 0.39
N ASN A 76 1.84 2.22 -0.11
CA ASN A 76 2.11 3.53 -0.73
C ASN A 76 1.69 3.47 -2.18
N LEU A 77 0.95 4.49 -2.61
CA LEU A 77 0.45 4.59 -3.98
C LEU A 77 0.80 5.96 -4.54
N LYS A 78 1.00 6.01 -5.86
CA LYS A 78 1.33 7.25 -6.55
C LYS A 78 0.10 7.73 -7.31
N LEU A 79 -0.37 8.91 -6.98
CA LEU A 79 -1.55 9.48 -7.59
C LEU A 79 -1.28 10.92 -8.04
N ALA A 80 -2.17 11.46 -8.85
CA ALA A 80 -2.05 12.85 -9.26
C ALA A 80 -2.11 13.75 -8.03
N GLU A 81 -1.25 14.76 -8.00
CA GLU A 81 -1.09 15.61 -6.82
C GLU A 81 -2.39 16.22 -6.35
N GLU A 82 -3.25 16.63 -7.29
CA GLU A 82 -4.51 17.30 -6.94
C GLU A 82 -5.51 16.38 -6.22
N LYS A 83 -5.29 15.07 -6.25
CA LYS A 83 -6.19 14.14 -5.56
C LYS A 83 -5.83 13.94 -4.10
N LEU A 84 -4.61 14.27 -3.72
CA LEU A 84 -4.12 13.95 -2.38
C LEU A 84 -4.83 14.71 -1.26
N PRO A 85 -5.12 16.02 -1.39
CA PRO A 85 -5.71 16.74 -0.25
C PRO A 85 -7.03 16.13 0.21
N ALA A 86 -7.91 15.71 -0.72
CA ALA A 86 -9.18 15.13 -0.35
C ALA A 86 -9.00 13.77 0.34
N LEU A 87 -8.07 12.96 -0.17
CA LEU A 87 -7.81 11.65 0.41
C LEU A 87 -7.18 11.76 1.80
N LEU A 88 -6.28 12.73 1.98
CA LEU A 88 -5.60 12.89 3.27
C LEU A 88 -6.53 13.32 4.40
N LYS A 89 -7.74 13.73 4.07
CA LYS A 89 -8.75 14.02 5.10
C LYS A 89 -9.42 12.77 5.63
N LYS A 90 -9.26 11.65 4.97
CA LYS A 90 -9.88 10.39 5.37
C LYS A 90 -9.00 9.66 6.38
N ALA A 91 -9.64 8.85 7.24
CA ALA A 91 -9.00 8.27 8.40
C ALA A 91 -7.82 7.34 8.08
N ASP A 92 -7.88 6.60 6.99
CA ASP A 92 -6.87 5.59 6.71
C ASP A 92 -5.82 6.03 5.70
N PHE A 93 -5.74 7.34 5.46
CA PHE A 93 -4.81 7.90 4.50
C PHE A 93 -3.83 8.84 5.20
N PHE A 94 -2.55 8.73 4.87
CA PHE A 94 -1.50 9.48 5.52
C PHE A 94 -0.50 10.01 4.50
N PRO A 95 0.21 11.09 4.83
CA PRO A 95 1.33 11.52 3.98
C PRO A 95 2.30 10.35 3.80
N ALA A 96 2.85 10.22 2.60
CA ALA A 96 3.64 9.04 2.26
C ALA A 96 4.81 8.83 3.21
N TYR A 97 4.89 7.65 3.75
CA TYR A 97 5.98 7.23 4.61
C TYR A 97 7.14 6.79 3.73
N HIS A 98 8.31 7.39 3.91
CA HIS A 98 9.54 7.09 3.17
C HIS A 98 9.51 7.43 1.68
N MET A 99 8.51 8.18 1.22
CA MET A 99 8.39 8.51 -0.19
C MET A 99 8.15 10.00 -0.36
N ASN A 100 8.30 10.45 -1.60
CA ASN A 100 7.98 11.83 -1.97
C ASN A 100 6.50 12.08 -1.70
N LYS A 101 6.19 13.14 -0.94
CA LYS A 101 4.83 13.41 -0.51
C LYS A 101 4.02 14.19 -1.52
N GLN A 102 4.63 14.56 -2.63
CA GLN A 102 3.93 15.33 -3.67
C GLN A 102 2.96 14.47 -4.47
N ASN A 103 3.36 13.24 -4.78
CA ASN A 103 2.52 12.34 -5.57
C ASN A 103 2.22 11.02 -4.86
N TRP A 104 2.86 10.76 -3.73
CA TRP A 104 2.68 9.49 -3.03
C TRP A 104 1.89 9.71 -1.76
N LEU A 105 1.08 8.72 -1.41
CA LEU A 105 0.43 8.72 -0.10
C LEU A 105 0.43 7.30 0.45
N SER A 106 0.27 7.19 1.77
CA SER A 106 0.22 5.91 2.46
C SER A 106 -1.22 5.56 2.80
N VAL A 107 -1.60 4.33 2.48
CA VAL A 107 -2.94 3.81 2.77
C VAL A 107 -2.79 2.71 3.80
N LEU A 108 -3.53 2.85 4.91
CA LEU A 108 -3.49 1.85 5.97
C LEU A 108 -4.42 0.70 5.60
N LEU A 109 -3.87 -0.52 5.57
CA LEU A 109 -4.63 -1.71 5.20
C LEU A 109 -5.05 -2.45 6.46
N ASN A 110 -6.20 -2.07 7.01
CA ASN A 110 -6.72 -2.61 8.26
C ASN A 110 -8.14 -3.14 8.12
N ASN A 111 -8.57 -3.40 6.90
CA ASN A 111 -9.93 -3.87 6.57
C ASN A 111 -11.03 -2.83 6.74
N ASP A 112 -10.69 -1.59 7.10
CA ASP A 112 -11.69 -0.52 7.16
C ASP A 112 -12.11 -0.09 5.76
N LEU A 113 -11.14 -0.03 4.83
CA LEU A 113 -11.45 0.25 3.44
C LEU A 113 -11.79 -1.05 2.73
N GLN A 114 -12.72 -0.97 1.77
CA GLN A 114 -13.04 -2.13 0.96
C GLN A 114 -11.87 -2.45 0.03
N ASP A 115 -11.66 -3.74 -0.23
CA ASP A 115 -10.62 -4.14 -1.16
C ASP A 115 -10.79 -3.46 -2.52
N GLU A 116 -12.04 -3.31 -2.98
CA GLU A 116 -12.32 -2.67 -4.27
C GLU A 116 -11.86 -1.23 -4.31
N GLU A 117 -11.98 -0.52 -3.19
CA GLU A 117 -11.52 0.86 -3.13
C GLU A 117 -10.00 0.94 -3.25
N VAL A 118 -9.31 0.05 -2.53
CA VAL A 118 -7.85 -0.01 -2.58
C VAL A 118 -7.38 -0.38 -3.98
N LEU A 119 -8.06 -1.37 -4.58
CA LEU A 119 -7.68 -1.84 -5.91
C LEU A 119 -7.95 -0.79 -6.99
N ALA A 120 -9.01 -0.01 -6.84
CA ALA A 120 -9.28 1.09 -7.77
C ALA A 120 -8.17 2.13 -7.74
N MET A 121 -7.70 2.46 -6.53
CA MET A 121 -6.59 3.40 -6.39
C MET A 121 -5.29 2.80 -6.91
N LEU A 122 -5.11 1.52 -6.72
CA LEU A 122 -3.93 0.82 -7.23
C LEU A 122 -3.91 0.83 -8.76
N ASP A 123 -5.09 0.56 -9.39
CA ASP A 123 -5.21 0.65 -10.84
C ASP A 123 -4.84 2.05 -11.32
N GLU A 124 -5.28 3.06 -10.59
CA GLU A 124 -4.99 4.45 -10.92
C GLU A 124 -3.51 4.74 -10.80
N SER A 125 -2.88 4.22 -9.74
CA SER A 125 -1.44 4.40 -9.53
C SER A 125 -0.65 3.75 -10.65
N ARG A 126 -1.04 2.55 -11.03
CA ARG A 126 -0.35 1.83 -12.11
C ARG A 126 -0.51 2.59 -13.44
N ALA A 127 -1.72 3.07 -13.71
CA ALA A 127 -1.97 3.86 -14.92
C ALA A 127 -1.15 5.15 -14.91
N PHE A 128 -0.95 5.73 -13.73
CA PHE A 128 -0.16 6.96 -13.60
C PHE A 128 1.28 6.75 -14.06
N THR A 129 1.83 5.55 -13.88
CA THR A 129 3.20 5.25 -14.32
C THR A 129 3.31 5.20 -15.83
N GLU A 130 2.19 5.09 -16.52
CA GLU A 130 2.17 5.02 -17.99
C GLU A 130 2.10 6.39 -18.63
N ARG A 131 1.93 7.46 -17.84
CA ARG A 131 1.89 8.81 -18.38
C ARG A 131 3.24 9.19 -18.95
N LYS A 132 3.20 9.81 -20.10
CA LYS A 132 4.41 10.34 -20.68
C LYS A 132 4.60 11.73 -20.16
N LYS A 133 5.49 12.04 -19.58
CA LYS A 133 5.75 13.19 -18.97
C LYS A 133 5.42 14.22 -19.08
#